data_3b4715826e95d819ecd92df9b4dc87a7
#
_entry.id   3b4715826e95d819ecd92df9b4dc87a7
#
_cell.length_a   1.000
_cell.length_b   1.000
_cell.length_c   1.000
_cell.angle_alpha   90.00
_cell.angle_beta   90.00
_cell.angle_gamma   90.00
#
_symmetry.space_group_name_H-M   'P 1'
#
loop_
_entity.id
_entity.type
_entity.pdbx_description
1 polymer ?
#
loop_
_entity_poly.entity_id
_entity_poly.type
_entity_poly.pdbx_seq_one_letter_code
_entity_poly.pdbx_strand_id
1 'polypeptide(L)'
;MSARRTPLLLRSLFVIGAVIGVVASVEAAPPSSPVPVVDHHQHLLSPQGAALLNTPELAENVPPAVTALLRAHEAGWNDATKLEPLYASDAVVLDVGGPAWLQGRTAAAEHFAKRFVRPYTILPLAWQGDERSGHLAALYSRGEGDARRNVGSVAMRLVREDGAWRVAMVYPVFPGPVLEQPLDAERLVALLDAAGIRRAVVLSVGYWFQSPHFKVDDPVRRTREENRWTAEQVARHPDRLVAFCSLNPISDDALMLLEECAKDGGFKGLKLHFGNADIDLTKPEHLRRVRDVFAAANKARLAIVVHARGGDDYGARHARQLVDELLPDAPDVTVQMAHLWGGAAFAPEALAVYAEAIAAKHPATRNFIFDISDAASAAGTPEAAALLVQRMRLIGIERLYYGSDAAFSGHPDPAASWQALRKGLPLTDEEFARIAGNVAPYLRE
;
A
#
# COMPACT_ATOMS: atom_id res chain seq x y z
N MET A 1 -57.39 -2.72 42.56
CA MET A 1 -57.69 -1.29 42.33
C MET A 1 -57.10 -0.95 40.94
N SER A 2 -58.08 -0.65 40.07
CA SER A 2 -57.88 -0.47 38.60
C SER A 2 -57.32 0.92 38.30
N ALA A 3 -56.30 1.01 37.45
CA ALA A 3 -55.83 2.27 36.82
C ALA A 3 -56.06 2.21 35.33
N ARG A 4 -56.97 3.03 34.84
CA ARG A 4 -57.43 3.14 33.46
C ARG A 4 -56.36 3.86 32.60
N ARG A 5 -56.12 3.37 31.39
CA ARG A 5 -55.42 4.05 30.32
C ARG A 5 -56.32 5.02 29.59
N THR A 6 -55.85 6.25 29.35
CA THR A 6 -56.49 7.25 28.50
C THR A 6 -55.66 7.47 27.23
N PRO A 7 -56.28 7.51 26.03
CA PRO A 7 -55.51 7.76 24.78
C PRO A 7 -55.37 9.26 24.50
N LEU A 8 -54.17 9.68 24.07
CA LEU A 8 -53.94 11.03 23.58
C LEU A 8 -54.33 11.15 22.10
N LEU A 9 -55.26 12.06 21.85
CA LEU A 9 -55.71 12.52 20.53
C LEU A 9 -54.70 13.54 19.98
N LEU A 10 -54.17 13.28 18.78
CA LEU A 10 -53.36 14.21 18.00
C LEU A 10 -54.28 15.27 17.37
N ARG A 11 -54.10 16.53 17.71
CA ARG A 11 -54.69 17.67 16.99
C ARG A 11 -53.66 18.29 16.06
N SER A 12 -53.95 18.22 14.76
CA SER A 12 -53.20 18.91 13.71
C SER A 12 -53.55 20.40 13.74
N LEU A 13 -52.56 21.26 13.95
CA LEU A 13 -52.65 22.69 13.72
C LEU A 13 -52.00 23.03 12.36
N PHE A 14 -52.81 23.49 11.42
CA PHE A 14 -52.34 24.17 10.22
C PHE A 14 -51.90 25.59 10.58
N VAL A 15 -50.64 25.92 10.38
CA VAL A 15 -50.14 27.29 10.43
C VAL A 15 -49.84 27.73 8.98
N ILE A 16 -50.64 28.70 8.52
CA ILE A 16 -50.38 29.42 7.28
C ILE A 16 -49.28 30.45 7.58
N GLY A 17 -48.05 30.19 7.12
CA GLY A 17 -46.94 31.12 7.23
C GLY A 17 -46.74 31.88 5.93
N ALA A 18 -46.73 33.21 6.02
CA ALA A 18 -46.47 34.12 4.93
C ALA A 18 -45.06 33.92 4.35
N VAL A 19 -44.95 33.74 3.03
CA VAL A 19 -43.71 33.71 2.29
C VAL A 19 -43.12 35.11 2.22
N ILE A 20 -42.15 35.43 3.06
CA ILE A 20 -41.28 36.57 2.90
C ILE A 20 -40.14 36.11 1.96
N GLY A 21 -40.12 36.64 0.74
CA GLY A 21 -39.05 36.37 -0.21
C GLY A 21 -37.71 36.94 0.30
N VAL A 22 -36.87 36.08 0.86
CA VAL A 22 -35.46 36.38 1.09
C VAL A 22 -34.75 36.21 -0.25
N VAL A 23 -34.35 37.31 -0.87
CA VAL A 23 -33.39 37.31 -1.96
C VAL A 23 -32.04 36.83 -1.36
N ALA A 24 -31.79 35.53 -1.43
CA ALA A 24 -30.47 35.01 -1.12
C ALA A 24 -29.50 35.56 -2.18
N SER A 25 -28.59 36.41 -1.74
CA SER A 25 -27.38 36.70 -2.48
C SER A 25 -26.70 35.37 -2.81
N VAL A 26 -26.59 35.04 -4.08
CA VAL A 26 -25.77 33.92 -4.55
C VAL A 26 -24.33 34.31 -4.22
N GLU A 27 -23.86 33.87 -3.05
CA GLU A 27 -22.43 33.84 -2.77
C GLU A 27 -21.78 33.03 -3.90
N ALA A 28 -20.88 33.65 -4.64
CA ALA A 28 -20.08 32.97 -5.65
C ALA A 28 -19.46 31.77 -4.98
N ALA A 29 -19.65 30.57 -5.54
CA ALA A 29 -19.02 29.36 -5.05
C ALA A 29 -17.52 29.66 -4.89
N PRO A 30 -16.90 29.27 -3.76
CA PRO A 30 -15.46 29.48 -3.59
C PRO A 30 -14.75 28.92 -4.81
N PRO A 31 -13.68 29.58 -5.30
CA PRO A 31 -12.96 29.13 -6.48
C PRO A 31 -12.60 27.65 -6.27
N SER A 32 -12.92 26.82 -7.27
CA SER A 32 -12.65 25.40 -7.22
C SER A 32 -11.20 25.19 -6.82
N SER A 33 -10.97 24.43 -5.76
CA SER A 33 -9.62 24.14 -5.28
C SER A 33 -8.74 23.66 -6.43
N PRO A 34 -7.48 24.14 -6.56
CA PRO A 34 -6.61 23.76 -7.65
C PRO A 34 -6.44 22.23 -7.67
N VAL A 35 -6.61 21.65 -8.86
CA VAL A 35 -6.42 20.21 -9.10
C VAL A 35 -5.02 19.98 -9.67
N PRO A 36 -4.28 18.96 -9.25
CA PRO A 36 -2.97 18.65 -9.82
C PRO A 36 -3.05 18.38 -11.33
N VAL A 37 -2.13 18.98 -12.08
CA VAL A 37 -2.04 18.76 -13.54
C VAL A 37 -1.48 17.38 -13.83
N VAL A 38 -0.52 16.92 -13.01
CA VAL A 38 0.17 15.65 -13.15
C VAL A 38 0.24 14.94 -11.79
N ASP A 39 0.01 13.65 -11.81
CA ASP A 39 0.36 12.73 -10.73
C ASP A 39 1.75 12.13 -11.02
N HIS A 40 2.75 12.46 -10.20
CA HIS A 40 4.15 12.07 -10.43
C HIS A 40 4.55 10.78 -9.72
N HIS A 41 3.62 10.12 -9.03
CA HIS A 41 3.85 8.86 -8.34
C HIS A 41 2.61 7.98 -8.41
N GLN A 42 2.55 7.17 -9.45
CA GLN A 42 1.47 6.22 -9.68
C GLN A 42 2.01 4.84 -9.96
N HIS A 43 1.19 3.85 -9.70
CA HIS A 43 1.49 2.46 -10.02
C HIS A 43 0.32 1.83 -10.79
N LEU A 44 0.65 0.91 -11.69
CA LEU A 44 -0.27 -0.11 -12.18
C LEU A 44 0.00 -1.41 -11.42
N LEU A 45 -0.96 -2.29 -11.37
CA LEU A 45 -0.83 -3.60 -10.76
C LEU A 45 -1.20 -4.67 -11.78
N SER A 46 -0.20 -5.37 -12.28
CA SER A 46 -0.41 -6.47 -13.22
C SER A 46 -1.12 -7.66 -12.54
N PRO A 47 -1.73 -8.57 -13.32
CA PRO A 47 -2.24 -9.82 -12.76
C PRO A 47 -1.18 -10.61 -11.98
N GLN A 48 0.09 -10.64 -12.44
CA GLN A 48 1.17 -11.31 -11.70
C GLN A 48 1.57 -10.56 -10.43
N GLY A 49 1.57 -9.22 -10.42
CA GLY A 49 1.80 -8.41 -9.23
C GLY A 49 0.68 -8.60 -8.20
N ALA A 50 -0.58 -8.59 -8.64
CA ALA A 50 -1.72 -8.90 -7.77
C ALA A 50 -1.64 -10.33 -7.20
N ALA A 51 -1.27 -11.32 -8.02
CA ALA A 51 -1.07 -12.68 -7.56
C ALA A 51 0.05 -12.79 -6.50
N LEU A 52 1.16 -12.06 -6.68
CA LEU A 52 2.27 -12.01 -5.72
C LEU A 52 1.79 -11.49 -4.35
N LEU A 53 1.08 -10.36 -4.32
CA LEU A 53 0.56 -9.77 -3.08
C LEU A 53 -0.53 -10.63 -2.43
N ASN A 54 -1.32 -11.35 -3.24
CA ASN A 54 -2.40 -12.18 -2.77
C ASN A 54 -1.96 -13.58 -2.32
N THR A 55 -0.74 -13.99 -2.63
CA THR A 55 -0.24 -15.32 -2.27
C THR A 55 0.34 -15.27 -0.86
N PRO A 56 -0.34 -15.84 0.15
CA PRO A 56 0.19 -15.84 1.50
C PRO A 56 1.39 -16.76 1.57
N GLU A 57 2.39 -16.38 2.35
CA GLU A 57 3.42 -17.30 2.79
C GLU A 57 2.81 -18.29 3.78
N LEU A 58 2.85 -19.58 3.43
CA LEU A 58 2.30 -20.62 4.29
C LEU A 58 3.35 -21.10 5.28
N ALA A 59 2.92 -21.41 6.50
CA ALA A 59 3.79 -21.98 7.51
C ALA A 59 4.27 -23.39 7.10
N GLU A 60 5.57 -23.56 6.98
CA GLU A 60 6.20 -24.84 6.61
C GLU A 60 6.34 -25.80 7.79
N ASN A 61 6.29 -25.26 9.03
CA ASN A 61 6.55 -26.02 10.26
C ASN A 61 5.30 -26.56 10.96
N VAL A 62 4.14 -26.57 10.28
CA VAL A 62 2.89 -27.11 10.85
C VAL A 62 3.01 -28.64 10.96
N PRO A 63 2.82 -29.23 12.15
CA PRO A 63 2.91 -30.69 12.31
C PRO A 63 1.92 -31.43 11.40
N PRO A 64 2.29 -32.58 10.80
CA PRO A 64 1.39 -33.34 9.92
C PRO A 64 0.05 -33.70 10.56
N ALA A 65 0.03 -34.00 11.86
CA ALA A 65 -1.21 -34.29 12.57
C ALA A 65 -2.11 -33.07 12.78
N VAL A 66 -1.54 -31.87 12.89
CA VAL A 66 -2.28 -30.61 12.90
C VAL A 66 -2.84 -30.34 11.49
N THR A 67 -2.04 -30.52 10.45
CA THR A 67 -2.50 -30.40 9.06
C THR A 67 -3.68 -31.35 8.79
N ALA A 68 -3.62 -32.58 9.27
CA ALA A 68 -4.72 -33.55 9.15
C ALA A 68 -6.00 -33.05 9.87
N LEU A 69 -5.87 -32.47 11.07
CA LEU A 69 -6.97 -31.83 11.78
C LEU A 69 -7.64 -30.72 10.96
N LEU A 70 -6.83 -29.84 10.34
CA LEU A 70 -7.34 -28.75 9.51
C LEU A 70 -8.11 -29.29 8.28
N ARG A 71 -7.58 -30.32 7.61
CA ARG A 71 -8.27 -30.98 6.48
C ARG A 71 -9.58 -31.67 6.90
N ALA A 72 -9.61 -32.27 8.08
CA ALA A 72 -10.85 -32.83 8.63
C ALA A 72 -11.87 -31.74 8.93
N HIS A 73 -11.43 -30.58 9.43
CA HIS A 73 -12.29 -29.42 9.65
C HIS A 73 -12.87 -28.86 8.33
N GLU A 74 -12.06 -28.76 7.29
CA GLU A 74 -12.51 -28.38 5.94
C GLU A 74 -13.55 -29.38 5.39
N ALA A 75 -13.29 -30.66 5.51
CA ALA A 75 -14.20 -31.72 5.03
C ALA A 75 -15.53 -31.77 5.80
N GLY A 76 -15.52 -31.34 7.06
CA GLY A 76 -16.70 -31.26 7.93
C GLY A 76 -17.44 -29.94 7.89
N TRP A 77 -17.10 -29.01 7.02
CA TRP A 77 -17.47 -27.59 7.04
C TRP A 77 -18.95 -27.26 7.35
N ASN A 78 -19.90 -28.11 7.01
CA ASN A 78 -21.36 -27.93 7.24
C ASN A 78 -22.01 -29.10 8.01
N ASP A 79 -21.22 -29.91 8.66
CA ASP A 79 -21.66 -31.13 9.36
C ASP A 79 -21.15 -31.11 10.81
N ALA A 80 -22.04 -30.74 11.74
CA ALA A 80 -21.68 -30.66 13.16
C ALA A 80 -21.17 -31.97 13.71
N THR A 81 -21.67 -33.14 13.22
CA THR A 81 -21.25 -34.46 13.70
C THR A 81 -19.81 -34.81 13.31
N LYS A 82 -19.34 -34.28 12.17
CA LYS A 82 -17.95 -34.42 11.73
C LYS A 82 -17.03 -33.41 12.40
N LEU A 83 -17.55 -32.21 12.71
CA LEU A 83 -16.79 -31.17 13.38
C LEU A 83 -16.61 -31.46 14.89
N GLU A 84 -17.61 -31.98 15.56
CA GLU A 84 -17.59 -32.14 17.02
C GLU A 84 -16.36 -32.88 17.57
N PRO A 85 -15.89 -34.00 16.99
CA PRO A 85 -14.69 -34.70 17.47
C PRO A 85 -13.39 -33.90 17.23
N LEU A 86 -13.42 -32.82 16.45
CA LEU A 86 -12.24 -31.99 16.18
C LEU A 86 -12.01 -30.94 17.26
N TYR A 87 -12.99 -30.70 18.12
CA TYR A 87 -12.90 -29.72 19.20
C TYR A 87 -12.59 -30.38 20.55
N ALA A 88 -11.84 -29.68 21.40
CA ALA A 88 -11.60 -30.08 22.78
C ALA A 88 -12.90 -30.06 23.59
N SER A 89 -12.97 -30.84 24.67
CA SER A 89 -14.17 -30.97 25.50
C SER A 89 -14.65 -29.62 26.04
N ASP A 90 -13.72 -28.72 26.36
CA ASP A 90 -13.90 -27.39 26.90
C ASP A 90 -13.68 -26.26 25.84
N ALA A 91 -13.77 -26.58 24.57
CA ALA A 91 -13.48 -25.66 23.49
C ALA A 91 -14.22 -24.33 23.62
N VAL A 92 -13.55 -23.24 23.28
CA VAL A 92 -14.08 -21.88 23.33
C VAL A 92 -14.11 -21.27 21.93
N VAL A 93 -15.25 -20.70 21.55
CA VAL A 93 -15.39 -19.89 20.33
C VAL A 93 -15.65 -18.45 20.72
N LEU A 94 -14.86 -17.53 20.20
CA LEU A 94 -15.08 -16.09 20.29
C LEU A 94 -15.31 -15.54 18.89
N ASP A 95 -16.59 -15.50 18.44
CA ASP A 95 -16.97 -14.97 17.13
C ASP A 95 -17.73 -13.63 17.31
N VAL A 96 -17.03 -12.54 16.98
CA VAL A 96 -17.57 -11.16 17.15
C VAL A 96 -18.75 -10.88 16.19
N GLY A 97 -18.87 -11.66 15.11
CA GLY A 97 -19.98 -11.57 14.14
C GLY A 97 -21.18 -12.48 14.46
N GLY A 98 -21.17 -13.16 15.62
CA GLY A 98 -22.19 -14.10 16.07
C GLY A 98 -22.45 -13.96 17.57
N PRO A 99 -22.97 -15.03 18.25
CA PRO A 99 -23.02 -15.05 19.69
C PRO A 99 -21.58 -14.97 20.21
N ALA A 100 -21.27 -13.90 20.93
CA ALA A 100 -19.91 -13.44 21.24
C ALA A 100 -19.04 -14.49 21.98
N TRP A 101 -19.67 -15.46 22.63
CA TRP A 101 -18.95 -16.47 23.43
C TRP A 101 -19.71 -17.79 23.47
N LEU A 102 -19.05 -18.87 23.02
CA LEU A 102 -19.58 -20.23 23.10
C LEU A 102 -18.57 -21.11 23.80
N GLN A 103 -19.05 -22.10 24.56
CA GLN A 103 -18.22 -23.04 25.30
C GLN A 103 -18.68 -24.49 25.09
N GLY A 104 -17.71 -25.39 24.95
CA GLY A 104 -17.91 -26.84 24.73
C GLY A 104 -17.87 -27.24 23.26
N ARG A 105 -17.45 -28.49 23.02
CA ARG A 105 -17.24 -29.02 21.66
C ARG A 105 -18.51 -29.04 20.81
N THR A 106 -19.64 -29.42 21.38
CA THR A 106 -20.93 -29.49 20.67
C THR A 106 -21.36 -28.10 20.20
N ALA A 107 -21.29 -27.10 21.10
CA ALA A 107 -21.64 -25.72 20.75
C ALA A 107 -20.71 -25.15 19.66
N ALA A 108 -19.40 -25.43 19.73
CA ALA A 108 -18.44 -25.04 18.72
C ALA A 108 -18.73 -25.67 17.35
N ALA A 109 -19.00 -26.98 17.33
CA ALA A 109 -19.31 -27.72 16.11
C ALA A 109 -20.60 -27.23 15.44
N GLU A 110 -21.66 -27.06 16.21
CA GLU A 110 -22.94 -26.52 15.70
C GLU A 110 -22.81 -25.10 15.15
N HIS A 111 -22.03 -24.25 15.80
CA HIS A 111 -21.76 -22.88 15.34
C HIS A 111 -21.04 -22.89 13.99
N PHE A 112 -19.93 -23.63 13.88
CA PHE A 112 -19.16 -23.65 12.63
C PHE A 112 -19.89 -24.36 11.50
N ALA A 113 -20.66 -25.41 11.75
CA ALA A 113 -21.51 -26.04 10.74
C ALA A 113 -22.53 -25.08 10.10
N LYS A 114 -22.94 -24.02 10.80
CA LYS A 114 -23.87 -22.99 10.31
C LYS A 114 -23.18 -21.71 9.84
N ARG A 115 -21.92 -21.52 10.21
CA ARG A 115 -21.19 -20.27 9.97
C ARG A 115 -20.82 -20.04 8.51
N PHE A 116 -20.51 -21.09 7.78
CA PHE A 116 -20.14 -21.04 6.38
C PHE A 116 -21.25 -21.57 5.47
N VAL A 117 -21.57 -20.83 4.44
CA VAL A 117 -22.60 -21.22 3.43
C VAL A 117 -21.99 -21.98 2.25
N ARG A 118 -20.68 -22.13 2.19
CA ARG A 118 -19.93 -22.84 1.14
C ARG A 118 -18.63 -23.41 1.70
N PRO A 119 -18.05 -24.45 1.09
CA PRO A 119 -16.75 -24.97 1.47
C PRO A 119 -15.66 -23.90 1.52
N TYR A 120 -14.65 -24.12 2.34
CA TYR A 120 -13.47 -23.27 2.48
C TYR A 120 -12.23 -24.13 2.66
N THR A 121 -11.07 -23.53 2.45
CA THR A 121 -9.75 -24.08 2.75
C THR A 121 -9.14 -23.27 3.88
N ILE A 122 -8.45 -23.93 4.80
CA ILE A 122 -7.67 -23.30 5.88
C ILE A 122 -6.22 -23.21 5.41
N LEU A 123 -5.72 -21.99 5.26
CA LEU A 123 -4.34 -21.70 4.85
C LEU A 123 -3.53 -21.31 6.09
N PRO A 124 -2.67 -22.17 6.64
CA PRO A 124 -1.82 -21.86 7.78
C PRO A 124 -0.81 -20.77 7.42
N LEU A 125 -0.75 -19.67 8.19
CA LEU A 125 0.22 -18.57 8.02
C LEU A 125 1.35 -18.65 9.03
N ALA A 126 1.06 -19.08 10.26
CA ALA A 126 2.06 -19.23 11.30
C ALA A 126 1.67 -20.35 12.25
N TRP A 127 2.66 -21.08 12.70
CA TRP A 127 2.53 -22.09 13.73
C TRP A 127 3.59 -21.91 14.81
N GLN A 128 3.16 -21.90 16.06
CA GLN A 128 4.04 -21.93 17.23
C GLN A 128 3.50 -22.92 18.26
N GLY A 129 4.24 -23.96 18.58
CA GLY A 129 3.80 -24.95 19.52
C GLY A 129 4.82 -26.06 19.80
N ASP A 130 4.44 -26.95 20.70
CA ASP A 130 5.17 -28.15 21.08
C ASP A 130 4.34 -29.43 20.83
N GLU A 131 4.71 -30.54 21.44
CA GLU A 131 3.99 -31.82 21.31
C GLU A 131 2.61 -31.83 21.98
N ARG A 132 2.30 -30.86 22.85
CA ARG A 132 1.08 -30.84 23.71
C ARG A 132 0.10 -29.76 23.28
N SER A 133 0.60 -28.63 22.84
CA SER A 133 -0.23 -27.46 22.47
C SER A 133 0.44 -26.57 21.46
N GLY A 134 -0.35 -25.76 20.76
CA GLY A 134 0.17 -24.76 19.83
C GLY A 134 -0.85 -23.73 19.45
N HIS A 135 -0.34 -22.68 18.83
CA HIS A 135 -1.09 -21.56 18.28
C HIS A 135 -0.94 -21.54 16.77
N LEU A 136 -2.05 -21.36 16.09
CA LEU A 136 -2.13 -21.28 14.63
C LEU A 136 -2.77 -19.96 14.25
N ALA A 137 -2.11 -19.20 13.37
CA ALA A 137 -2.76 -18.16 12.59
C ALA A 137 -3.02 -18.70 11.18
N ALA A 138 -4.23 -18.48 10.64
CA ALA A 138 -4.61 -18.99 9.34
C ALA A 138 -5.62 -18.08 8.63
N LEU A 139 -5.81 -18.33 7.33
CA LEU A 139 -6.91 -17.74 6.54
C LEU A 139 -7.96 -18.80 6.23
N TYR A 140 -9.22 -18.41 6.27
CA TYR A 140 -10.29 -19.11 5.55
C TYR A 140 -10.34 -18.59 4.12
N SER A 141 -10.12 -19.44 3.14
CA SER A 141 -10.07 -19.10 1.73
C SER A 141 -11.06 -19.91 0.91
N ARG A 142 -11.47 -19.40 -0.26
CA ARG A 142 -12.32 -20.10 -1.25
C ARG A 142 -11.79 -19.84 -2.63
N GLY A 143 -12.01 -20.81 -3.53
CA GLY A 143 -11.51 -20.76 -4.89
C GLY A 143 -10.00 -20.94 -4.99
N GLU A 144 -9.50 -20.96 -6.22
CA GLU A 144 -8.09 -21.12 -6.56
C GLU A 144 -7.69 -20.07 -7.57
N GLY A 145 -6.39 -19.78 -7.68
CA GLY A 145 -5.84 -18.79 -8.60
C GLY A 145 -6.55 -17.43 -8.46
N ASP A 146 -6.92 -16.85 -9.59
CA ASP A 146 -7.58 -15.54 -9.67
C ASP A 146 -9.01 -15.52 -9.07
N ALA A 147 -9.62 -16.70 -8.91
CA ALA A 147 -10.94 -16.84 -8.28
C ALA A 147 -10.84 -16.95 -6.75
N ARG A 148 -9.64 -16.96 -6.17
CA ARG A 148 -9.46 -17.04 -4.73
C ARG A 148 -10.05 -15.81 -4.03
N ARG A 149 -10.67 -16.06 -2.87
CA ARG A 149 -11.17 -15.01 -1.96
C ARG A 149 -10.84 -15.40 -0.53
N ASN A 150 -10.27 -14.49 0.22
CA ASN A 150 -10.09 -14.64 1.66
C ASN A 150 -11.42 -14.27 2.33
N VAL A 151 -12.09 -15.26 2.91
CA VAL A 151 -13.42 -15.06 3.52
C VAL A 151 -13.33 -14.75 5.00
N GLY A 152 -12.21 -15.05 5.65
CA GLY A 152 -11.93 -14.74 7.04
C GLY A 152 -10.47 -14.98 7.38
N SER A 153 -10.03 -14.44 8.51
CA SER A 153 -8.81 -14.86 9.21
C SER A 153 -9.16 -15.53 10.52
N VAL A 154 -8.25 -16.32 11.07
CA VAL A 154 -8.53 -17.07 12.31
C VAL A 154 -7.26 -17.25 13.12
N ALA A 155 -7.40 -17.07 14.44
CA ALA A 155 -6.43 -17.54 15.43
C ALA A 155 -7.03 -18.74 16.14
N MET A 156 -6.24 -19.82 16.24
CA MET A 156 -6.63 -21.05 16.95
C MET A 156 -5.60 -21.41 18.00
N ARG A 157 -6.07 -21.85 19.16
CA ARG A 157 -5.27 -22.64 20.09
C ARG A 157 -5.64 -24.09 19.91
N LEU A 158 -4.63 -24.93 19.69
CA LEU A 158 -4.78 -26.37 19.58
C LEU A 158 -4.14 -27.05 20.79
N VAL A 159 -4.74 -28.15 21.24
CA VAL A 159 -4.23 -28.96 22.36
C VAL A 159 -4.29 -30.43 21.98
N ARG A 160 -3.49 -31.22 22.67
CA ARG A 160 -3.56 -32.67 22.55
C ARG A 160 -4.44 -33.23 23.67
N GLU A 161 -5.60 -33.78 23.30
CA GLU A 161 -6.57 -34.40 24.18
C GLU A 161 -6.77 -35.86 23.72
N ASP A 162 -6.63 -36.84 24.63
CA ASP A 162 -6.74 -38.26 24.34
C ASP A 162 -5.86 -38.73 23.17
N GLY A 163 -4.64 -38.19 23.10
CA GLY A 163 -3.66 -38.57 22.09
C GLY A 163 -3.87 -37.92 20.70
N ALA A 164 -4.92 -37.15 20.52
CA ALA A 164 -5.23 -36.46 19.25
C ALA A 164 -5.24 -34.93 19.41
N TRP A 165 -4.90 -34.21 18.34
CA TRP A 165 -5.03 -32.78 18.30
C TRP A 165 -6.50 -32.36 18.26
N ARG A 166 -6.84 -31.30 19.01
CA ARG A 166 -8.17 -30.72 19.10
C ARG A 166 -8.08 -29.20 19.09
N VAL A 167 -9.11 -28.55 18.54
CA VAL A 167 -9.26 -27.09 18.61
C VAL A 167 -9.81 -26.73 19.98
N ALA A 168 -8.99 -26.10 20.83
CA ALA A 168 -9.39 -25.67 22.17
C ALA A 168 -9.89 -24.22 22.23
N MET A 169 -9.45 -23.39 21.29
CA MET A 169 -9.96 -22.03 21.17
C MET A 169 -9.91 -21.61 19.72
N VAL A 170 -10.91 -20.90 19.28
CA VAL A 170 -10.95 -20.32 17.93
C VAL A 170 -11.51 -18.90 17.97
N TYR A 171 -10.80 -18.00 17.32
CA TYR A 171 -11.17 -16.60 17.15
C TYR A 171 -11.18 -16.25 15.66
N PRO A 172 -12.33 -16.41 14.98
CA PRO A 172 -12.47 -16.02 13.59
C PRO A 172 -12.76 -14.52 13.45
N VAL A 173 -12.21 -13.91 12.41
CA VAL A 173 -12.48 -12.52 12.03
C VAL A 173 -13.02 -12.50 10.61
N PHE A 174 -14.20 -11.89 10.43
CA PHE A 174 -14.88 -11.76 9.14
C PHE A 174 -15.26 -10.30 8.86
N PRO A 175 -15.17 -9.81 7.61
CA PRO A 175 -14.60 -10.51 6.45
C PRO A 175 -13.09 -10.71 6.59
N GLY A 176 -12.51 -11.57 5.75
CA GLY A 176 -11.06 -11.74 5.65
C GLY A 176 -10.40 -10.56 4.94
N PRO A 177 -9.05 -10.55 4.89
CA PRO A 177 -8.30 -9.56 4.15
C PRO A 177 -8.76 -9.47 2.70
N VAL A 178 -8.94 -8.25 2.20
CA VAL A 178 -9.30 -8.01 0.80
C VAL A 178 -8.11 -8.39 -0.07
N LEU A 179 -8.37 -9.13 -1.15
CA LEU A 179 -7.35 -9.43 -2.15
C LEU A 179 -7.18 -8.25 -3.10
N GLU A 180 -5.93 -7.93 -3.42
CA GLU A 180 -5.61 -6.92 -4.41
C GLU A 180 -6.18 -7.31 -5.78
N GLN A 181 -6.70 -6.32 -6.49
CA GLN A 181 -7.21 -6.50 -7.83
C GLN A 181 -6.24 -5.86 -8.83
N PRO A 182 -6.01 -6.45 -9.99
CA PRO A 182 -5.23 -5.81 -11.03
C PRO A 182 -5.76 -4.40 -11.33
N LEU A 183 -4.83 -3.48 -11.55
CA LEU A 183 -5.10 -2.09 -11.94
C LEU A 183 -4.42 -1.84 -13.28
N ASP A 184 -5.17 -1.86 -14.36
CA ASP A 184 -4.70 -1.60 -15.71
C ASP A 184 -4.74 -0.09 -16.07
N ALA A 185 -4.26 0.24 -17.27
CA ALA A 185 -4.20 1.61 -17.74
C ALA A 185 -5.58 2.25 -17.92
N GLU A 186 -6.58 1.51 -18.39
CA GLU A 186 -7.94 2.03 -18.55
C GLU A 186 -8.55 2.44 -17.23
N ARG A 187 -8.42 1.60 -16.23
CA ARG A 187 -8.93 1.89 -14.89
C ARG A 187 -8.18 3.05 -14.25
N LEU A 188 -6.85 3.13 -14.43
CA LEU A 188 -6.08 4.27 -13.96
C LEU A 188 -6.52 5.57 -14.63
N VAL A 189 -6.68 5.58 -15.96
CA VAL A 189 -7.15 6.78 -16.71
C VAL A 189 -8.52 7.22 -16.21
N ALA A 190 -9.43 6.29 -15.95
CA ALA A 190 -10.75 6.61 -15.38
C ALA A 190 -10.64 7.26 -13.98
N LEU A 191 -9.72 6.81 -13.12
CA LEU A 191 -9.45 7.43 -11.82
C LEU A 191 -8.86 8.83 -11.96
N LEU A 192 -7.93 9.03 -12.90
CA LEU A 192 -7.37 10.35 -13.22
C LEU A 192 -8.44 11.32 -13.73
N ASP A 193 -9.33 10.85 -14.62
CA ASP A 193 -10.44 11.64 -15.15
C ASP A 193 -11.40 12.08 -14.04
N ALA A 194 -11.76 11.15 -13.14
CA ALA A 194 -12.59 11.44 -11.99
C ALA A 194 -11.91 12.46 -11.03
N ALA A 195 -10.58 12.45 -10.95
CA ALA A 195 -9.81 13.41 -10.17
C ALA A 195 -9.53 14.73 -10.89
N GLY A 196 -9.81 14.83 -12.20
CA GLY A 196 -9.47 15.99 -13.04
C GLY A 196 -7.97 16.11 -13.35
N ILE A 197 -7.20 15.02 -13.19
CA ILE A 197 -5.75 14.97 -13.40
C ILE A 197 -5.45 14.60 -14.85
N ARG A 198 -4.63 15.40 -15.52
CA ARG A 198 -4.37 15.24 -16.96
C ARG A 198 -3.41 14.10 -17.29
N ARG A 199 -2.36 13.89 -16.52
CA ARG A 199 -1.28 12.92 -16.79
C ARG A 199 -0.82 12.23 -15.51
N ALA A 200 -0.23 11.05 -15.66
CA ALA A 200 0.45 10.37 -14.55
C ALA A 200 1.78 9.73 -14.98
N VAL A 201 2.71 9.69 -14.04
CA VAL A 201 3.95 8.92 -14.12
C VAL A 201 3.71 7.58 -13.46
N VAL A 202 3.79 6.53 -14.26
CA VAL A 202 3.54 5.14 -13.85
C VAL A 202 4.85 4.47 -13.54
N LEU A 203 5.04 4.15 -12.28
CA LEU A 203 6.25 3.49 -11.76
C LEU A 203 6.00 1.97 -11.71
N SER A 204 6.76 1.20 -12.49
CA SER A 204 6.67 -0.26 -12.48
C SER A 204 6.96 -0.82 -11.09
N VAL A 205 6.27 -1.88 -10.71
CA VAL A 205 6.50 -2.64 -9.47
C VAL A 205 7.42 -3.86 -9.68
N GLY A 206 8.14 -3.93 -10.78
CA GLY A 206 9.05 -5.03 -11.12
C GLY A 206 10.08 -5.35 -10.03
N TYR A 207 10.48 -4.35 -9.22
CA TYR A 207 11.38 -4.53 -8.08
C TYR A 207 10.82 -5.50 -7.00
N TRP A 208 9.51 -5.73 -6.93
CA TRP A 208 8.92 -6.72 -6.00
C TRP A 208 9.39 -8.14 -6.29
N PHE A 209 9.56 -8.48 -7.58
CA PHE A 209 9.96 -9.83 -7.97
C PHE A 209 11.42 -10.15 -7.67
N GLN A 210 12.25 -9.13 -7.39
CA GLN A 210 13.63 -9.29 -6.90
C GLN A 210 13.77 -8.94 -5.41
N SER A 211 12.66 -8.75 -4.69
CA SER A 211 12.68 -8.47 -3.27
C SER A 211 12.94 -9.75 -2.46
N PRO A 212 13.80 -9.70 -1.41
CA PRO A 212 13.99 -10.84 -0.53
C PRO A 212 12.75 -11.18 0.32
N HIS A 213 11.74 -10.30 0.35
CA HIS A 213 10.49 -10.49 1.10
C HIS A 213 9.48 -11.38 0.39
N PHE A 214 9.71 -11.74 -0.87
CA PHE A 214 8.83 -12.60 -1.65
C PHE A 214 9.59 -13.83 -2.20
N LYS A 215 8.97 -15.00 -2.12
CA LYS A 215 9.47 -16.20 -2.81
C LYS A 215 9.02 -16.14 -4.27
N VAL A 216 9.94 -15.89 -5.18
CA VAL A 216 9.67 -15.76 -6.62
C VAL A 216 10.57 -16.68 -7.41
N ASP A 217 9.96 -17.50 -8.26
CA ASP A 217 10.69 -18.30 -9.24
C ASP A 217 11.10 -17.41 -10.42
N ASP A 218 12.39 -17.46 -10.80
CA ASP A 218 12.98 -16.69 -11.92
C ASP A 218 12.72 -15.18 -11.78
N PRO A 219 13.27 -14.54 -10.73
CA PRO A 219 12.98 -13.15 -10.40
C PRO A 219 13.34 -12.16 -11.50
N VAL A 220 14.42 -12.43 -12.27
CA VAL A 220 14.86 -11.58 -13.36
C VAL A 220 13.84 -11.59 -14.52
N ARG A 221 13.36 -12.77 -14.92
CA ARG A 221 12.34 -12.89 -15.96
C ARG A 221 11.03 -12.20 -15.52
N ARG A 222 10.61 -12.40 -14.26
CA ARG A 222 9.40 -11.77 -13.72
C ARG A 222 9.50 -10.24 -13.68
N THR A 223 10.66 -9.70 -13.31
CA THR A 223 10.92 -8.26 -13.36
C THR A 223 10.80 -7.72 -14.78
N ARG A 224 11.38 -8.41 -15.78
CA ARG A 224 11.23 -8.04 -17.20
C ARG A 224 9.79 -8.06 -17.66
N GLU A 225 9.05 -9.10 -17.33
CA GLU A 225 7.63 -9.25 -17.68
C GLU A 225 6.81 -8.10 -17.10
N GLU A 226 7.06 -7.71 -15.84
CA GLU A 226 6.37 -6.60 -15.19
C GLU A 226 6.70 -5.25 -15.83
N ASN A 227 7.97 -4.99 -16.10
CA ASN A 227 8.39 -3.78 -16.80
C ASN A 227 7.75 -3.70 -18.20
N ARG A 228 7.79 -4.80 -18.96
CA ARG A 228 7.16 -4.87 -20.29
C ARG A 228 5.66 -4.64 -20.22
N TRP A 229 4.97 -5.31 -19.31
CA TRP A 229 3.53 -5.12 -19.10
C TRP A 229 3.21 -3.66 -18.78
N THR A 230 3.98 -3.02 -17.90
CA THR A 230 3.82 -1.59 -17.57
C THR A 230 3.99 -0.72 -18.82
N ALA A 231 5.03 -0.94 -19.62
CA ALA A 231 5.25 -0.20 -20.86
C ALA A 231 4.10 -0.40 -21.87
N GLU A 232 3.62 -1.63 -22.06
CA GLU A 232 2.49 -1.96 -22.93
C GLU A 232 1.20 -1.28 -22.48
N GLN A 233 0.92 -1.24 -21.18
CA GLN A 233 -0.24 -0.53 -20.63
C GLN A 233 -0.14 0.98 -20.91
N VAL A 234 1.00 1.59 -20.61
CA VAL A 234 1.23 3.01 -20.80
C VAL A 234 1.16 3.40 -22.29
N ALA A 235 1.68 2.56 -23.19
CA ALA A 235 1.64 2.79 -24.63
C ALA A 235 0.22 2.90 -25.22
N ARG A 236 -0.81 2.41 -24.51
CA ARG A 236 -2.23 2.54 -24.91
C ARG A 236 -2.77 3.95 -24.68
N HIS A 237 -2.12 4.74 -23.80
CA HIS A 237 -2.52 6.10 -23.44
C HIS A 237 -1.31 7.05 -23.42
N PRO A 238 -0.57 7.25 -24.53
CA PRO A 238 0.71 7.96 -24.55
C PRO A 238 0.60 9.45 -24.18
N ASP A 239 -0.57 10.06 -24.41
CA ASP A 239 -0.84 11.44 -24.02
C ASP A 239 -1.17 11.61 -22.52
N ARG A 240 -1.46 10.51 -21.84
CA ARG A 240 -1.93 10.49 -20.45
C ARG A 240 -0.91 9.88 -19.49
N LEU A 241 -0.17 8.87 -19.91
CA LEU A 241 0.69 8.06 -19.05
C LEU A 241 2.13 8.09 -19.53
N VAL A 242 3.07 8.03 -18.58
CA VAL A 242 4.52 7.95 -18.82
C VAL A 242 5.09 6.84 -17.97
N ALA A 243 5.79 5.88 -18.57
CA ALA A 243 6.34 4.73 -17.88
C ALA A 243 7.74 4.98 -17.30
N PHE A 244 7.94 4.47 -16.09
CA PHE A 244 9.24 4.25 -15.46
C PHE A 244 9.43 2.75 -15.23
N CYS A 245 10.56 2.18 -15.65
CA CYS A 245 10.88 0.80 -15.32
C CYS A 245 11.37 0.66 -13.87
N SER A 246 11.56 -0.55 -13.40
CA SER A 246 12.09 -0.78 -12.07
C SER A 246 12.96 -2.03 -11.98
N LEU A 247 13.84 -2.07 -10.98
CA LEU A 247 14.73 -3.17 -10.70
C LEU A 247 15.23 -3.10 -9.24
N ASN A 248 15.85 -4.19 -8.78
CA ASN A 248 16.58 -4.17 -7.51
C ASN A 248 18.04 -3.71 -7.80
N PRO A 249 18.48 -2.51 -7.32
CA PRO A 249 19.78 -1.94 -7.69
C PRO A 249 21.00 -2.68 -7.11
N ILE A 250 20.79 -3.58 -6.15
CA ILE A 250 21.89 -4.40 -5.60
C ILE A 250 21.91 -5.83 -6.15
N SER A 251 21.00 -6.17 -7.09
CA SER A 251 21.08 -7.47 -7.77
C SER A 251 22.24 -7.53 -8.75
N ASP A 252 22.72 -8.73 -9.05
CA ASP A 252 23.79 -8.93 -10.05
C ASP A 252 23.32 -8.56 -11.47
N ASP A 253 22.01 -8.59 -11.72
CA ASP A 253 21.36 -8.29 -13.00
C ASP A 253 20.95 -6.82 -13.16
N ALA A 254 21.20 -5.95 -12.16
CA ALA A 254 20.69 -4.59 -12.13
C ALA A 254 21.07 -3.76 -13.36
N LEU A 255 22.35 -3.76 -13.75
CA LEU A 255 22.86 -2.99 -14.89
C LEU A 255 22.34 -3.53 -16.23
N MET A 256 22.19 -4.85 -16.35
CA MET A 256 21.60 -5.48 -17.53
C MET A 256 20.12 -5.08 -17.69
N LEU A 257 19.33 -5.16 -16.62
CA LEU A 257 17.91 -4.76 -16.63
C LEU A 257 17.76 -3.26 -16.94
N LEU A 258 18.66 -2.42 -16.42
CA LEU A 258 18.68 -0.99 -16.73
C LEU A 258 18.97 -0.74 -18.21
N GLU A 259 19.95 -1.45 -18.78
CA GLU A 259 20.26 -1.35 -20.21
C GLU A 259 19.08 -1.78 -21.09
N GLU A 260 18.36 -2.82 -20.70
CA GLU A 260 17.13 -3.24 -21.36
C GLU A 260 16.06 -2.13 -21.31
N CYS A 261 15.81 -1.52 -20.13
CA CYS A 261 14.92 -0.38 -19.99
C CYS A 261 15.30 0.81 -20.88
N ALA A 262 16.58 1.10 -20.97
CA ALA A 262 17.09 2.21 -21.79
C ALA A 262 16.93 1.95 -23.30
N LYS A 263 17.04 0.71 -23.74
CA LYS A 263 16.91 0.30 -25.16
C LYS A 263 15.48 0.22 -25.63
N ASP A 264 14.54 -0.11 -24.75
CA ASP A 264 13.12 -0.25 -25.08
C ASP A 264 12.50 1.07 -25.58
N GLY A 265 13.04 2.22 -25.15
CA GLY A 265 12.57 3.55 -25.57
C GLY A 265 11.20 3.94 -25.01
N GLY A 266 10.49 3.04 -24.35
CA GLY A 266 9.18 3.29 -23.72
C GLY A 266 9.26 3.92 -22.34
N PHE A 267 10.45 3.90 -21.72
CA PHE A 267 10.64 4.40 -20.35
C PHE A 267 11.32 5.76 -20.34
N LYS A 268 10.83 6.67 -19.49
CA LYS A 268 11.44 7.98 -19.23
C LYS A 268 12.31 7.99 -17.97
N GLY A 269 12.24 6.93 -17.18
CA GLY A 269 13.00 6.85 -15.93
C GLY A 269 12.96 5.46 -15.30
N LEU A 270 13.55 5.43 -14.11
CA LEU A 270 13.80 4.25 -13.30
C LEU A 270 13.21 4.46 -11.90
N LYS A 271 12.42 3.50 -11.39
CA LYS A 271 11.98 3.43 -9.98
C LYS A 271 12.91 2.50 -9.22
N LEU A 272 13.42 3.00 -8.10
CA LEU A 272 14.19 2.24 -7.12
C LEU A 272 13.48 2.24 -5.79
N HIS A 273 13.46 1.10 -5.09
CA HIS A 273 12.83 0.97 -3.79
C HIS A 273 13.78 0.27 -2.81
N PHE A 274 14.47 1.06 -1.98
CA PHE A 274 15.53 0.54 -1.11
C PHE A 274 14.98 -0.39 -0.01
N GLY A 275 13.81 -0.10 0.55
CA GLY A 275 13.18 -0.95 1.55
C GLY A 275 12.84 -2.34 1.02
N ASN A 276 12.29 -2.44 -0.19
CA ASN A 276 11.98 -3.74 -0.80
C ASN A 276 13.22 -4.53 -1.23
N ALA A 277 14.37 -3.90 -1.30
CA ALA A 277 15.64 -4.53 -1.65
C ALA A 277 16.57 -4.73 -0.44
N ASP A 278 16.12 -4.41 0.79
CA ASP A 278 16.92 -4.43 2.01
C ASP A 278 18.25 -3.65 1.88
N ILE A 279 18.20 -2.51 1.18
CA ILE A 279 19.39 -1.70 0.96
C ILE A 279 19.76 -0.94 2.23
N ASP A 280 20.97 -1.18 2.67
CA ASP A 280 21.64 -0.45 3.72
C ASP A 280 22.83 0.30 3.10
N LEU A 281 22.70 1.62 2.91
CA LEU A 281 23.75 2.45 2.33
C LEU A 281 25.00 2.53 3.21
N THR A 282 24.93 2.11 4.47
CA THR A 282 26.10 2.03 5.35
C THR A 282 27.03 0.85 5.00
N LYS A 283 26.53 -0.10 4.21
CA LYS A 283 27.33 -1.20 3.67
C LYS A 283 28.01 -0.75 2.38
N PRO A 284 29.37 -0.76 2.32
CA PRO A 284 30.11 -0.25 1.16
C PRO A 284 29.73 -0.92 -0.16
N GLU A 285 29.37 -2.20 -0.13
CA GLU A 285 28.97 -2.93 -1.33
C GLU A 285 27.60 -2.48 -1.84
N HIS A 286 26.59 -2.32 -0.95
CA HIS A 286 25.29 -1.79 -1.36
C HIS A 286 25.40 -0.38 -1.93
N LEU A 287 26.16 0.50 -1.26
CA LEU A 287 26.40 1.85 -1.72
C LEU A 287 27.05 1.85 -3.10
N ARG A 288 28.12 1.06 -3.31
CA ARG A 288 28.80 0.96 -4.61
C ARG A 288 27.82 0.52 -5.72
N ARG A 289 27.05 -0.55 -5.51
CA ARG A 289 26.09 -1.06 -6.51
C ARG A 289 25.02 -0.02 -6.84
N VAL A 290 24.49 0.69 -5.84
CA VAL A 290 23.51 1.76 -6.08
C VAL A 290 24.13 2.91 -6.85
N ARG A 291 25.37 3.31 -6.56
CA ARG A 291 26.13 4.33 -7.32
C ARG A 291 26.29 3.93 -8.77
N ASP A 292 26.67 2.66 -9.04
CA ASP A 292 26.79 2.13 -10.40
C ASP A 292 25.46 2.27 -11.19
N VAL A 293 24.31 2.01 -10.53
CA VAL A 293 22.98 2.17 -11.12
C VAL A 293 22.64 3.65 -11.37
N PHE A 294 22.96 4.55 -10.44
CA PHE A 294 22.75 6.00 -10.63
C PHE A 294 23.57 6.53 -11.81
N ALA A 295 24.86 6.17 -11.89
CA ALA A 295 25.71 6.54 -13.00
C ALA A 295 25.22 5.98 -14.35
N ALA A 296 24.76 4.73 -14.36
CA ALA A 296 24.20 4.11 -15.56
C ALA A 296 22.89 4.78 -16.00
N ALA A 297 21.99 5.12 -15.07
CA ALA A 297 20.76 5.85 -15.35
C ALA A 297 21.06 7.26 -15.89
N ASN A 298 22.06 7.95 -15.33
CA ASN A 298 22.51 9.25 -15.83
C ASN A 298 23.02 9.16 -17.28
N LYS A 299 23.85 8.17 -17.57
CA LYS A 299 24.36 7.91 -18.93
C LYS A 299 23.23 7.59 -19.90
N ALA A 300 22.23 6.84 -19.47
CA ALA A 300 21.06 6.46 -20.25
C ALA A 300 20.01 7.58 -20.36
N ARG A 301 20.18 8.74 -19.70
CA ARG A 301 19.22 9.84 -19.62
C ARG A 301 17.87 9.44 -19.02
N LEU A 302 17.86 8.45 -18.14
CA LEU A 302 16.69 8.03 -17.38
C LEU A 302 16.59 8.82 -16.07
N ALA A 303 15.48 9.49 -15.83
CA ALA A 303 15.20 10.08 -14.52
C ALA A 303 15.09 8.99 -13.44
N ILE A 304 15.34 9.33 -12.19
CA ILE A 304 15.31 8.35 -11.10
C ILE A 304 14.24 8.77 -10.09
N VAL A 305 13.30 7.87 -9.76
CA VAL A 305 12.43 7.99 -8.60
C VAL A 305 12.91 7.01 -7.55
N VAL A 306 13.27 7.51 -6.38
CA VAL A 306 13.84 6.69 -5.31
C VAL A 306 13.01 6.73 -4.04
N HIS A 307 12.56 5.55 -3.59
CA HIS A 307 12.06 5.33 -2.23
C HIS A 307 13.28 4.93 -1.39
N ALA A 308 13.88 5.91 -0.72
CA ALA A 308 15.22 5.77 -0.14
C ALA A 308 15.25 5.07 1.22
N ARG A 309 14.12 4.98 1.93
CA ARG A 309 14.09 4.32 3.22
C ARG A 309 14.30 2.82 3.09
N GLY A 310 15.41 2.32 3.61
CA GLY A 310 15.78 0.90 3.61
C GLY A 310 15.46 0.17 4.92
N GLY A 311 15.31 0.90 6.06
CA GLY A 311 15.10 0.31 7.37
C GLY A 311 14.56 1.31 8.38
N ASP A 312 14.36 0.84 9.62
CA ASP A 312 13.80 1.67 10.70
C ASP A 312 14.77 2.73 11.23
N ASP A 313 16.06 2.52 11.04
CA ASP A 313 17.14 3.44 11.42
C ASP A 313 17.38 4.56 10.41
N TYR A 314 16.53 4.66 9.36
CA TYR A 314 16.66 5.68 8.34
C TYR A 314 16.55 7.10 8.94
N GLY A 315 17.60 7.92 8.67
CA GLY A 315 17.70 9.26 9.24
C GLY A 315 18.77 10.11 8.55
N ALA A 316 19.31 11.10 9.28
CA ALA A 316 20.25 12.10 8.74
C ALA A 316 21.50 11.49 8.07
N ARG A 317 22.03 10.37 8.57
CA ARG A 317 23.20 9.70 7.99
C ARG A 317 22.91 9.23 6.58
N HIS A 318 21.79 8.52 6.39
CA HIS A 318 21.39 7.98 5.10
C HIS A 318 21.08 9.10 4.09
N ALA A 319 20.44 10.17 4.58
CA ALA A 319 20.18 11.35 3.76
C ALA A 319 21.47 12.04 3.30
N ARG A 320 22.48 12.15 4.15
CA ARG A 320 23.80 12.67 3.76
C ARG A 320 24.46 11.78 2.70
N GLN A 321 24.45 10.46 2.89
CA GLN A 321 25.00 9.55 1.89
C GLN A 321 24.31 9.70 0.53
N LEU A 322 22.99 9.90 0.53
CA LEU A 322 22.28 10.17 -0.73
C LEU A 322 22.74 11.48 -1.36
N VAL A 323 22.83 12.58 -0.60
CA VAL A 323 23.23 13.89 -1.12
C VAL A 323 24.70 13.90 -1.56
N ASP A 324 25.59 13.33 -0.76
CA ASP A 324 27.05 13.47 -0.95
C ASP A 324 27.63 12.40 -1.86
N GLU A 325 26.98 11.22 -1.97
CA GLU A 325 27.55 10.06 -2.67
C GLU A 325 26.69 9.57 -3.83
N LEU A 326 25.34 9.62 -3.77
CA LEU A 326 24.49 9.11 -4.85
C LEU A 326 24.10 10.19 -5.88
N LEU A 327 23.64 11.37 -5.42
CA LEU A 327 23.25 12.45 -6.33
C LEU A 327 24.40 12.91 -7.26
N PRO A 328 25.69 12.94 -6.83
CA PRO A 328 26.79 13.27 -7.72
C PRO A 328 26.99 12.32 -8.89
N ASP A 329 26.51 11.06 -8.79
CA ASP A 329 26.60 10.08 -9.87
C ASP A 329 25.46 10.23 -10.92
N ALA A 330 24.47 11.10 -10.64
CA ALA A 330 23.37 11.38 -11.56
C ALA A 330 23.16 12.90 -11.82
N PRO A 331 24.21 13.65 -12.21
CA PRO A 331 24.16 15.12 -12.26
C PRO A 331 23.29 15.68 -13.39
N ASP A 332 23.03 14.91 -14.45
CA ASP A 332 22.35 15.40 -15.67
C ASP A 332 20.87 14.98 -15.75
N VAL A 333 20.43 14.09 -14.90
CA VAL A 333 19.04 13.64 -14.86
C VAL A 333 18.33 14.12 -13.59
N THR A 334 17.01 14.17 -13.65
CA THR A 334 16.20 14.46 -12.45
C THR A 334 16.22 13.26 -11.51
N VAL A 335 16.52 13.50 -10.24
CA VAL A 335 16.32 12.54 -9.16
C VAL A 335 15.13 13.02 -8.33
N GLN A 336 14.07 12.22 -8.25
CA GLN A 336 12.88 12.48 -7.46
C GLN A 336 12.90 11.62 -6.20
N MET A 337 12.85 12.25 -5.04
CA MET A 337 12.64 11.60 -3.76
C MET A 337 11.16 11.30 -3.58
N ALA A 338 10.80 10.05 -3.45
CA ALA A 338 9.44 9.65 -3.11
C ALA A 338 9.09 10.06 -1.66
N HIS A 339 7.84 10.46 -1.44
CA HIS A 339 7.30 10.78 -0.10
C HIS A 339 8.14 11.81 0.68
N LEU A 340 8.72 12.80 0.01
CA LEU A 340 9.57 13.86 0.60
C LEU A 340 10.86 13.38 1.27
N TRP A 341 10.81 12.44 2.17
CA TRP A 341 11.96 11.95 2.95
C TRP A 341 12.43 10.55 2.53
N GLY A 342 11.74 9.87 1.62
CA GLY A 342 12.09 8.54 1.15
C GLY A 342 11.15 7.43 1.55
N GLY A 343 10.04 7.74 2.23
CA GLY A 343 8.95 6.80 2.51
C GLY A 343 8.78 6.38 3.96
N ALA A 344 7.72 5.60 4.22
CA ALA A 344 7.26 5.08 5.50
C ALA A 344 7.05 6.19 6.57
N ALA A 345 7.28 5.92 7.87
CA ALA A 345 7.06 6.90 8.92
C ALA A 345 7.91 8.17 8.73
N PHE A 346 7.39 9.32 9.12
CA PHE A 346 8.06 10.62 8.97
C PHE A 346 9.47 10.60 9.60
N ALA A 347 10.47 10.97 8.79
CA ALA A 347 11.88 11.05 9.18
C ALA A 347 12.37 12.50 9.14
N PRO A 348 12.11 13.28 10.19
CA PRO A 348 12.40 14.73 10.22
C PRO A 348 13.87 15.06 10.06
N GLU A 349 14.78 14.20 10.57
CA GLU A 349 16.24 14.38 10.45
C GLU A 349 16.72 14.20 9.02
N ALA A 350 16.17 13.21 8.29
CA ALA A 350 16.51 13.01 6.87
C ALA A 350 16.02 14.20 6.03
N LEU A 351 14.78 14.63 6.24
CA LEU A 351 14.22 15.78 5.54
C LEU A 351 14.97 17.09 5.86
N ALA A 352 15.50 17.25 7.09
CA ALA A 352 16.32 18.38 7.44
C ALA A 352 17.61 18.44 6.60
N VAL A 353 18.30 17.31 6.42
CA VAL A 353 19.51 17.23 5.60
C VAL A 353 19.22 17.67 4.15
N TYR A 354 18.14 17.20 3.56
CA TYR A 354 17.77 17.61 2.19
C TYR A 354 17.48 19.09 2.10
N ALA A 355 16.68 19.62 3.03
CA ALA A 355 16.34 21.04 3.07
C ALA A 355 17.57 21.94 3.27
N GLU A 356 18.49 21.56 4.17
CA GLU A 356 19.73 22.27 4.43
C GLU A 356 20.66 22.25 3.20
N ALA A 357 20.83 21.10 2.54
CA ALA A 357 21.67 20.98 1.35
C ALA A 357 21.13 21.85 0.20
N ILE A 358 19.81 21.88 -0.01
CA ILE A 358 19.16 22.73 -1.02
C ILE A 358 19.30 24.21 -0.66
N ALA A 359 19.07 24.61 0.59
CA ALA A 359 19.20 25.97 1.05
C ALA A 359 20.66 26.47 0.91
N ALA A 360 21.64 25.60 1.16
CA ALA A 360 23.06 25.86 0.94
C ALA A 360 23.48 25.83 -0.56
N LYS A 361 22.55 25.55 -1.49
CA LYS A 361 22.80 25.40 -2.92
C LYS A 361 23.87 24.35 -3.22
N HIS A 362 23.84 23.23 -2.50
CA HIS A 362 24.76 22.12 -2.74
C HIS A 362 24.68 21.67 -4.21
N PRO A 363 25.80 21.58 -4.96
CA PRO A 363 25.76 21.34 -6.42
C PRO A 363 24.99 20.08 -6.83
N ALA A 364 25.08 19.01 -6.05
CA ALA A 364 24.39 17.75 -6.30
C ALA A 364 22.85 17.87 -6.22
N THR A 365 22.30 18.91 -5.56
CA THR A 365 20.85 19.08 -5.40
C THR A 365 20.20 19.86 -6.55
N ARG A 366 20.97 20.22 -7.61
CA ARG A 366 20.45 21.01 -8.73
C ARG A 366 19.19 20.39 -9.36
N ASN A 367 19.23 19.08 -9.64
CA ASN A 367 18.18 18.31 -10.29
C ASN A 367 17.39 17.43 -9.30
N PHE A 368 17.48 17.73 -7.98
CA PHE A 368 16.81 16.98 -6.94
C PHE A 368 15.43 17.57 -6.65
N ILE A 369 14.38 16.75 -6.79
CA ILE A 369 12.97 17.11 -6.60
C ILE A 369 12.28 16.11 -5.69
N PHE A 370 11.02 16.38 -5.30
CA PHE A 370 10.31 15.57 -4.31
C PHE A 370 8.85 15.40 -4.72
N ASP A 371 8.29 14.20 -4.56
CA ASP A 371 6.85 14.08 -4.50
C ASP A 371 6.34 14.06 -3.05
N ILE A 372 5.08 14.47 -2.88
CA ILE A 372 4.46 14.63 -1.56
C ILE A 372 3.43 13.54 -1.26
N SER A 373 3.48 12.41 -1.98
CA SER A 373 2.59 11.29 -1.69
C SER A 373 2.71 10.87 -0.21
N ASP A 374 1.60 10.52 0.40
CA ASP A 374 1.46 10.11 1.81
C ASP A 374 1.97 11.09 2.87
N ALA A 375 2.46 12.25 2.50
CA ALA A 375 3.10 13.19 3.44
C ALA A 375 2.17 13.61 4.58
N ALA A 376 0.88 13.77 4.33
CA ALA A 376 -0.08 14.15 5.37
C ALA A 376 -0.37 13.02 6.36
N SER A 377 -0.54 11.78 5.87
CA SER A 377 -0.82 10.60 6.70
C SER A 377 0.40 10.24 7.56
N ALA A 378 1.59 10.31 6.98
CA ALA A 378 2.83 9.97 7.66
C ALA A 378 3.25 11.01 8.73
N ALA A 379 2.85 12.27 8.60
CA ALA A 379 3.07 13.30 9.62
C ALA A 379 2.33 12.95 10.93
N GLY A 380 1.11 12.44 10.85
CA GLY A 380 0.38 11.84 11.98
C GLY A 380 -0.15 12.84 13.03
N THR A 381 0.55 13.95 13.30
CA THR A 381 0.14 15.00 14.27
C THR A 381 0.23 16.40 13.67
N PRO A 382 -0.54 17.38 14.18
CA PRO A 382 -0.47 18.77 13.71
C PRO A 382 0.93 19.39 13.86
N GLU A 383 1.66 19.05 14.91
CA GLU A 383 3.02 19.55 15.17
C GLU A 383 4.00 19.00 14.14
N ALA A 384 3.92 17.71 13.83
CA ALA A 384 4.74 17.09 12.79
C ALA A 384 4.39 17.63 11.40
N ALA A 385 3.11 17.88 11.11
CA ALA A 385 2.67 18.50 9.86
C ALA A 385 3.19 19.95 9.72
N ALA A 386 3.20 20.73 10.81
CA ALA A 386 3.76 22.08 10.82
C ALA A 386 5.28 22.05 10.58
N LEU A 387 6.03 21.15 11.23
CA LEU A 387 7.45 20.96 11.00
C LEU A 387 7.73 20.55 9.56
N LEU A 388 6.94 19.60 9.02
CA LEU A 388 7.02 19.14 7.66
C LEU A 388 6.87 20.32 6.68
N VAL A 389 5.82 21.13 6.81
CA VAL A 389 5.60 22.31 5.96
C VAL A 389 6.72 23.34 6.08
N GLN A 390 7.27 23.54 7.27
CA GLN A 390 8.47 24.38 7.44
C GLN A 390 9.64 23.88 6.58
N ARG A 391 9.88 22.56 6.55
CA ARG A 391 10.93 21.95 5.72
C ARG A 391 10.61 22.03 4.22
N MET A 392 9.35 21.84 3.84
CA MET A 392 8.89 22.01 2.45
C MET A 392 9.20 23.42 1.91
N ARG A 393 8.98 24.46 2.73
CA ARG A 393 9.32 25.85 2.37
C ARG A 393 10.83 26.08 2.22
N LEU A 394 11.66 25.43 3.02
CA LEU A 394 13.13 25.48 2.87
C LEU A 394 13.62 24.76 1.61
N ILE A 395 12.97 23.66 1.24
CA ILE A 395 13.23 22.94 -0.02
C ILE A 395 12.85 23.80 -1.23
N GLY A 396 11.78 24.59 -1.11
CA GLY A 396 11.17 25.38 -2.17
C GLY A 396 9.95 24.67 -2.77
N ILE A 397 8.81 25.35 -2.76
CA ILE A 397 7.52 24.79 -3.22
C ILE A 397 7.59 24.39 -4.71
N GLU A 398 8.42 25.02 -5.51
CA GLU A 398 8.67 24.70 -6.92
C GLU A 398 9.37 23.36 -7.15
N ARG A 399 9.96 22.75 -6.11
CA ARG A 399 10.57 21.41 -6.14
C ARG A 399 9.63 20.30 -5.65
N LEU A 400 8.42 20.68 -5.24
CA LEU A 400 7.42 19.75 -4.71
C LEU A 400 6.40 19.41 -5.78
N TYR A 401 6.12 18.15 -5.94
CA TYR A 401 5.25 17.63 -6.98
C TYR A 401 4.17 16.75 -6.34
N TYR A 402 2.94 16.83 -6.86
CA TYR A 402 1.91 15.91 -6.44
C TYR A 402 2.24 14.48 -6.90
N GLY A 403 2.08 13.54 -6.00
CA GLY A 403 2.04 12.11 -6.22
C GLY A 403 0.94 11.51 -5.35
N SER A 404 0.18 10.55 -5.83
CA SER A 404 -0.87 9.90 -5.06
C SER A 404 -0.44 8.58 -4.43
N ASP A 405 0.48 7.89 -5.06
CA ASP A 405 0.86 6.51 -4.74
C ASP A 405 -0.35 5.55 -4.69
N ALA A 406 -1.35 5.83 -5.54
CA ALA A 406 -2.65 5.17 -5.56
C ALA A 406 -2.75 4.17 -6.73
N ALA A 407 -3.68 3.22 -6.76
CA ALA A 407 -4.87 3.02 -5.94
C ALA A 407 -5.02 1.54 -5.53
N PHE A 408 -3.96 0.90 -5.05
CA PHE A 408 -3.96 -0.46 -4.53
C PHE A 408 -3.22 -0.51 -3.17
N SER A 409 -3.24 -1.65 -2.51
CA SER A 409 -2.61 -1.85 -1.19
C SER A 409 -3.09 -0.88 -0.11
N GLY A 410 -4.38 -0.50 -0.17
CA GLY A 410 -4.99 0.37 0.84
C GLY A 410 -4.76 1.86 0.63
N HIS A 411 -4.03 2.27 -0.42
CA HIS A 411 -3.89 3.67 -0.77
C HIS A 411 -5.21 4.25 -1.33
N PRO A 412 -5.55 5.50 -0.97
CA PRO A 412 -6.74 6.16 -1.52
C PRO A 412 -6.58 6.45 -3.00
N ASP A 413 -7.68 6.68 -3.71
CA ASP A 413 -7.62 7.10 -5.11
C ASP A 413 -6.97 8.51 -5.25
N PRO A 414 -6.55 8.91 -6.47
CA PRO A 414 -5.86 10.19 -6.67
C PRO A 414 -6.62 11.42 -6.16
N ALA A 415 -7.95 11.45 -6.27
CA ALA A 415 -8.75 12.57 -5.78
C ALA A 415 -8.77 12.61 -4.25
N ALA A 416 -8.98 11.48 -3.61
CA ALA A 416 -8.98 11.35 -2.15
C ALA A 416 -7.59 11.63 -1.56
N SER A 417 -6.51 11.17 -2.23
CA SER A 417 -5.13 11.47 -1.84
C SER A 417 -4.85 12.98 -1.85
N TRP A 418 -5.25 13.70 -2.91
CA TRP A 418 -5.10 15.17 -2.96
C TRP A 418 -5.89 15.88 -1.86
N GLN A 419 -7.13 15.44 -1.59
CA GLN A 419 -7.94 16.00 -0.50
C GLN A 419 -7.31 15.75 0.87
N ALA A 420 -6.74 14.56 1.09
CA ALA A 420 -6.03 14.23 2.34
C ALA A 420 -4.83 15.16 2.56
N LEU A 421 -4.02 15.43 1.52
CA LEU A 421 -2.91 16.39 1.58
C LEU A 421 -3.40 17.79 1.93
N ARG A 422 -4.45 18.27 1.26
CA ARG A 422 -5.02 19.60 1.53
C ARG A 422 -5.59 19.75 2.94
N LYS A 423 -6.16 18.68 3.49
CA LYS A 423 -6.70 18.68 4.86
C LYS A 423 -5.61 18.53 5.92
N GLY A 424 -4.57 17.75 5.62
CA GLY A 424 -3.56 17.33 6.61
C GLY A 424 -2.34 18.26 6.70
N LEU A 425 -2.05 19.05 5.66
CA LEU A 425 -0.87 19.92 5.63
C LEU A 425 -1.26 21.39 5.75
N PRO A 426 -0.67 22.17 6.68
CA PRO A 426 -0.95 23.60 6.84
C PRO A 426 -0.20 24.46 5.79
N LEU A 427 -0.34 24.11 4.51
CA LEU A 427 0.09 24.91 3.37
C LEU A 427 -0.99 25.95 3.03
N THR A 428 -0.60 27.07 2.44
CA THR A 428 -1.57 28.06 1.92
C THR A 428 -2.19 27.59 0.59
N ASP A 429 -3.29 28.21 0.18
CA ASP A 429 -3.93 27.90 -1.10
C ASP A 429 -3.01 28.19 -2.30
N GLU A 430 -2.16 29.24 -2.20
CA GLU A 430 -1.16 29.56 -3.21
C GLU A 430 -0.06 28.50 -3.30
N GLU A 431 0.40 27.98 -2.16
CA GLU A 431 1.38 26.89 -2.10
C GLU A 431 0.79 25.61 -2.72
N PHE A 432 -0.45 25.25 -2.37
CA PHE A 432 -1.15 24.14 -3.01
C PHE A 432 -1.37 24.36 -4.51
N ALA A 433 -1.74 25.56 -4.93
CA ALA A 433 -1.88 25.88 -6.34
C ALA A 433 -0.55 25.74 -7.10
N ARG A 434 0.56 26.13 -6.47
CA ARG A 434 1.89 25.96 -7.04
C ARG A 434 2.25 24.48 -7.19
N ILE A 435 2.05 23.68 -6.15
CA ILE A 435 2.30 22.22 -6.19
C ILE A 435 1.44 21.56 -7.27
N ALA A 436 0.14 21.90 -7.31
CA ALA A 436 -0.79 21.37 -8.31
C ALA A 436 -0.37 21.68 -9.75
N GLY A 437 0.23 22.85 -9.99
CA GLY A 437 0.71 23.30 -11.30
C GLY A 437 2.11 22.83 -11.68
N ASN A 438 2.87 22.24 -10.73
CA ASN A 438 4.24 21.81 -11.01
C ASN A 438 4.25 20.57 -11.93
N VAL A 439 5.10 20.63 -12.97
CA VAL A 439 5.37 19.54 -13.91
C VAL A 439 6.86 19.24 -13.86
N ALA A 440 7.20 17.96 -13.60
CA ALA A 440 8.59 17.54 -13.44
C ALA A 440 9.41 17.76 -14.73
N PRO A 441 10.72 18.07 -14.63
CA PRO A 441 11.57 18.35 -15.79
C PRO A 441 11.57 17.25 -16.85
N TYR A 442 11.53 15.98 -16.44
CA TYR A 442 11.51 14.81 -17.34
C TYR A 442 10.19 14.65 -18.14
N LEU A 443 9.16 15.45 -17.85
CA LEU A 443 7.89 15.51 -18.59
C LEU A 443 7.77 16.75 -19.51
N ARG A 444 8.73 17.67 -19.43
CA ARG A 444 8.79 18.85 -20.30
C ARG A 444 9.48 18.44 -21.60
N GLU A 445 8.84 18.74 -22.72
CA GLU A 445 9.43 18.59 -24.06
C GLU A 445 10.50 19.66 -24.31
#